data_e8c834e835571fc07ce07a4ffb0d68d4
#
_entry.id   e8c834e835571fc07ce07a4ffb0d68d4
#
_cell.length_a   1.000
_cell.length_b   1.000
_cell.length_c   1.000
_cell.angle_alpha   90.00
_cell.angle_beta   90.00
_cell.angle_gamma   90.00
#
_symmetry.space_group_name_H-M   'P 1'
#
loop_
_entity.id
_entity.type
_entity.pdbx_description
1 polymer ?
#
loop_
_entity_poly.entity_id
_entity_poly.type
_entity_poly.pdbx_seq_one_letter_code
_entity_poly.pdbx_strand_id
1 'polypeptide(L)'
;MDGSGCPSPTHPMPPSCTATGSAPTLPGVTADRPARVEDVHELALGLPHVTVVHGARGNAVYQAGGKSFVFFRTPRPDAVDATTGERLPDVIVFWVESEADKQALVQDETTPFFTTPHFDGHNSVLVPASRLGEITRQELAELVQDAWLTQVSARRRAAWLAAHDTTPNPNPDPTDGELRTLS
;
A
#
# COMPACT_ATOMS: atom_id res chain seq x y z
N MET A 1 -31.16 28.98 67.42
CA MET A 1 -30.61 30.19 66.81
C MET A 1 -30.07 29.70 65.47
N ASP A 2 -30.92 29.78 64.56
CA ASP A 2 -30.90 30.66 63.40
C ASP A 2 -29.70 30.37 62.53
N GLY A 3 -29.80 30.07 61.28
CA GLY A 3 -30.83 30.36 60.37
C GLY A 3 -30.25 30.18 58.98
N SER A 4 -31.14 30.22 58.13
CA SER A 4 -31.01 30.69 56.76
C SER A 4 -30.35 29.79 55.72
N GLY A 5 -31.25 29.13 55.02
CA GLY A 5 -31.06 28.59 53.71
C GLY A 5 -30.70 29.65 52.68
N CYS A 6 -29.92 29.20 51.69
CA CYS A 6 -29.82 29.88 50.44
C CYS A 6 -30.35 28.98 49.33
N PRO A 7 -31.19 29.48 48.44
CA PRO A 7 -31.67 28.71 47.31
C PRO A 7 -30.64 28.61 46.18
N SER A 8 -30.52 27.44 45.63
CA SER A 8 -29.78 27.20 44.42
C SER A 8 -30.44 27.87 43.20
N PRO A 9 -29.71 28.54 42.31
CA PRO A 9 -30.26 28.95 41.04
C PRO A 9 -30.24 27.79 40.05
N THR A 10 -31.46 27.43 39.66
CA THR A 10 -31.73 26.56 38.53
C THR A 10 -31.26 27.23 37.24
N HIS A 11 -30.20 26.74 36.64
CA HIS A 11 -29.81 27.12 35.27
C HIS A 11 -30.53 26.21 34.28
N PRO A 12 -31.25 26.76 33.30
CA PRO A 12 -31.79 25.99 32.19
C PRO A 12 -30.65 25.57 31.24
N MET A 13 -30.57 24.28 30.94
CA MET A 13 -29.71 23.72 29.90
C MET A 13 -30.13 24.27 28.52
N PRO A 14 -29.16 24.66 27.67
CA PRO A 14 -29.46 24.97 26.28
C PRO A 14 -29.77 23.69 25.51
N PRO A 15 -30.59 23.76 24.44
CA PRO A 15 -30.97 22.61 23.65
C PRO A 15 -29.77 22.06 22.90
N SER A 16 -29.60 20.75 22.93
CA SER A 16 -28.66 19.97 22.13
C SER A 16 -28.89 20.25 20.64
N CYS A 17 -28.00 21.01 20.01
CA CYS A 17 -27.93 21.08 18.56
C CYS A 17 -27.38 19.76 18.03
N THR A 18 -28.28 18.87 17.63
CA THR A 18 -27.98 17.71 16.80
C THR A 18 -27.67 18.23 15.40
N ALA A 19 -26.41 18.56 15.16
CA ALA A 19 -25.93 18.81 13.80
C ALA A 19 -25.60 17.47 13.16
N THR A 20 -26.64 16.80 12.63
CA THR A 20 -26.46 15.75 11.63
C THR A 20 -26.02 16.43 10.33
N GLY A 21 -24.73 16.74 10.26
CA GLY A 21 -24.06 17.17 9.05
C GLY A 21 -23.50 15.93 8.34
N SER A 22 -24.34 15.24 7.57
CA SER A 22 -23.85 14.35 6.52
C SER A 22 -23.11 15.22 5.51
N ALA A 23 -21.79 15.18 5.53
CA ALA A 23 -20.98 15.71 4.45
C ALA A 23 -21.37 14.97 3.14
N PRO A 24 -21.55 15.69 2.02
CA PRO A 24 -21.82 15.04 0.75
C PRO A 24 -20.59 14.18 0.38
N THR A 25 -20.78 12.87 0.40
CA THR A 25 -19.82 11.91 -0.17
C THR A 25 -19.76 12.15 -1.66
N LEU A 26 -18.66 12.71 -2.14
CA LEU A 26 -18.39 12.81 -3.58
C LEU A 26 -18.34 11.38 -4.15
N PRO A 27 -19.07 11.06 -5.22
CA PRO A 27 -19.01 9.76 -5.85
C PRO A 27 -17.66 9.61 -6.57
N GLY A 28 -16.80 8.71 -6.07
CA GLY A 28 -15.55 8.38 -6.75
C GLY A 28 -14.31 8.18 -5.85
N VAL A 29 -14.37 8.55 -4.58
CA VAL A 29 -13.30 8.18 -3.64
C VAL A 29 -13.73 6.89 -2.96
N THR A 30 -13.30 5.75 -3.49
CA THR A 30 -13.29 4.51 -2.72
C THR A 30 -12.43 4.80 -1.51
N ALA A 31 -13.05 4.83 -0.32
CA ALA A 31 -12.32 5.02 0.93
C ALA A 31 -11.17 4.00 0.94
N ASP A 32 -9.95 4.50 1.06
CA ASP A 32 -8.75 3.69 1.04
C ASP A 32 -8.78 2.81 2.29
N ARG A 33 -8.97 1.52 2.10
CA ARG A 33 -9.11 0.56 3.19
C ARG A 33 -7.77 -0.07 3.54
N PRO A 34 -7.62 -0.58 4.78
CA PRO A 34 -6.46 -1.39 5.15
C PRO A 34 -6.23 -2.54 4.16
N ALA A 35 -4.97 -2.77 3.83
CA ALA A 35 -4.56 -3.87 2.97
C ALA A 35 -4.77 -5.24 3.65
N ARG A 36 -4.96 -6.27 2.84
CA ARG A 36 -5.12 -7.65 3.25
C ARG A 36 -4.20 -8.56 2.46
N VAL A 37 -3.92 -9.73 2.98
CA VAL A 37 -3.10 -10.75 2.30
C VAL A 37 -3.69 -11.13 0.95
N GLU A 38 -5.00 -11.24 0.84
CA GLU A 38 -5.71 -11.53 -0.40
C GLU A 38 -5.48 -10.47 -1.47
N ASP A 39 -5.30 -9.20 -1.06
CA ASP A 39 -5.00 -8.12 -2.00
C ASP A 39 -3.64 -8.28 -2.66
N VAL A 40 -2.64 -8.81 -1.94
CA VAL A 40 -1.32 -9.11 -2.52
C VAL A 40 -1.46 -10.09 -3.68
N HIS A 41 -2.26 -11.15 -3.48
CA HIS A 41 -2.52 -12.15 -4.51
C HIS A 41 -3.25 -11.55 -5.71
N GLU A 42 -4.31 -10.79 -5.46
CA GLU A 42 -5.10 -10.12 -6.50
C GLU A 42 -4.26 -9.14 -7.32
N LEU A 43 -3.55 -8.23 -6.64
CA LEU A 43 -2.74 -7.20 -7.28
C LEU A 43 -1.59 -7.80 -8.08
N ALA A 44 -0.86 -8.76 -7.52
CA ALA A 44 0.24 -9.41 -8.23
C ALA A 44 -0.23 -10.17 -9.48
N LEU A 45 -1.37 -10.87 -9.42
CA LEU A 45 -1.96 -11.58 -10.55
C LEU A 45 -2.57 -10.65 -11.60
N GLY A 46 -2.99 -9.45 -11.20
CA GLY A 46 -3.51 -8.43 -12.11
C GLY A 46 -2.44 -7.82 -13.03
N LEU A 47 -1.16 -7.98 -12.72
CA LEU A 47 -0.07 -7.46 -13.53
C LEU A 47 0.25 -8.36 -14.74
N PRO A 48 0.67 -7.79 -15.88
CA PRO A 48 0.88 -8.56 -17.08
C PRO A 48 2.11 -9.47 -17.00
N HIS A 49 2.00 -10.63 -17.63
CA HIS A 49 3.08 -11.62 -17.72
C HIS A 49 3.59 -12.14 -16.37
N VAL A 50 2.74 -12.17 -15.37
CA VAL A 50 3.04 -12.76 -14.08
C VAL A 50 2.75 -14.26 -14.10
N THR A 51 3.65 -15.03 -13.50
CA THR A 51 3.49 -16.45 -13.23
C THR A 51 3.61 -16.69 -11.73
N VAL A 52 2.86 -17.66 -11.23
CA VAL A 52 2.94 -18.08 -9.84
C VAL A 52 3.63 -19.42 -9.77
N VAL A 53 4.64 -19.52 -8.93
CA VAL A 53 5.23 -20.79 -8.53
C VAL A 53 5.09 -20.96 -7.02
N HIS A 54 5.14 -22.19 -6.55
CA HIS A 54 5.04 -22.47 -5.12
C HIS A 54 6.37 -22.96 -4.59
N GLY A 55 6.83 -22.34 -3.51
CA GLY A 55 8.02 -22.76 -2.79
C GLY A 55 7.84 -24.08 -2.04
N ALA A 56 8.89 -24.57 -1.39
CA ALA A 56 8.93 -25.85 -0.73
C ALA A 56 7.85 -26.08 0.37
N ARG A 57 7.27 -25.01 0.89
CA ARG A 57 6.17 -25.04 1.89
C ARG A 57 4.82 -24.64 1.32
N GLY A 58 4.67 -24.61 0.00
CA GLY A 58 3.46 -24.16 -0.67
C GLY A 58 3.32 -22.63 -0.73
N ASN A 59 4.28 -21.87 -0.26
CA ASN A 59 4.25 -20.41 -0.28
C ASN A 59 4.26 -19.90 -1.72
N ALA A 60 3.36 -18.97 -2.02
CA ALA A 60 3.28 -18.36 -3.34
C ALA A 60 4.48 -17.45 -3.63
N VAL A 61 5.01 -17.56 -4.85
CA VAL A 61 6.08 -16.73 -5.40
C VAL A 61 5.62 -16.18 -6.73
N TYR A 62 5.48 -14.87 -6.82
CA TYR A 62 5.08 -14.15 -8.02
C TYR A 62 6.30 -13.74 -8.83
N GLN A 63 6.33 -14.12 -10.08
CA GLN A 63 7.45 -13.91 -10.97
C GLN A 63 7.06 -13.16 -12.24
N ALA A 64 7.93 -12.27 -12.68
CA ALA A 64 7.87 -11.61 -13.97
C ALA A 64 9.11 -11.99 -14.77
N GLY A 65 8.93 -12.73 -15.89
CA GLY A 65 10.06 -13.20 -16.70
C GLY A 65 11.03 -14.12 -15.96
N GLY A 66 10.52 -14.94 -15.02
CA GLY A 66 11.30 -15.88 -14.22
C GLY A 66 12.00 -15.27 -13.00
N LYS A 67 11.84 -13.96 -12.75
CA LYS A 67 12.38 -13.26 -11.59
C LYS A 67 11.26 -12.98 -10.59
N SER A 68 11.45 -13.34 -9.33
CA SER A 68 10.48 -13.05 -8.27
C SER A 68 10.48 -11.57 -7.92
N PHE A 69 9.30 -10.98 -7.78
CA PHE A 69 9.12 -9.60 -7.35
C PHE A 69 8.35 -9.48 -6.03
N VAL A 70 7.44 -10.44 -5.77
CA VAL A 70 6.75 -10.61 -4.48
C VAL A 70 6.73 -12.09 -4.13
N PHE A 71 6.99 -12.43 -2.89
CA PHE A 71 6.86 -13.81 -2.45
C PHE A 71 6.56 -13.93 -0.96
N PHE A 72 5.80 -14.97 -0.65
CA PHE A 72 5.50 -15.36 0.73
C PHE A 72 6.60 -16.28 1.27
N ARG A 73 6.89 -16.13 2.55
CA ARG A 73 7.94 -16.91 3.17
C ARG A 73 7.67 -17.11 4.65
N THR A 74 7.96 -18.30 5.15
CA THR A 74 8.12 -18.52 6.58
C THR A 74 9.49 -17.98 7.00
N PRO A 75 9.55 -17.06 7.95
CA PRO A 75 10.78 -16.38 8.34
C PRO A 75 11.83 -17.33 8.87
N ARG A 76 13.09 -16.93 8.77
CA ARG A 76 14.20 -17.56 9.49
C ARG A 76 14.12 -17.23 10.98
N PRO A 77 14.88 -17.95 11.84
CA PRO A 77 14.90 -17.70 13.28
C PRO A 77 15.32 -16.28 13.70
N ASP A 78 16.03 -15.56 12.82
CA ASP A 78 16.49 -14.19 13.03
C ASP A 78 15.41 -13.12 12.78
N ALA A 79 14.30 -13.51 12.18
CA ALA A 79 13.16 -12.63 11.95
C ALA A 79 12.23 -12.66 13.17
N VAL A 80 12.42 -11.70 14.04
CA VAL A 80 11.62 -11.52 15.26
C VAL A 80 10.87 -10.20 15.19
N ASP A 81 9.69 -10.17 15.81
CA ASP A 81 8.94 -8.93 16.02
C ASP A 81 9.71 -8.02 16.97
N ALA A 82 9.92 -6.77 16.58
CA ALA A 82 10.71 -5.82 17.36
C ALA A 82 10.09 -5.47 18.72
N THR A 83 8.76 -5.62 18.84
CA THR A 83 8.01 -5.27 20.05
C THR A 83 7.89 -6.46 21.01
N THR A 84 7.58 -7.64 20.47
CA THR A 84 7.33 -8.83 21.30
C THR A 84 8.54 -9.72 21.45
N GLY A 85 9.53 -9.62 20.55
CA GLY A 85 10.66 -10.52 20.46
C GLY A 85 10.31 -11.92 19.96
N GLU A 86 9.05 -12.16 19.59
CA GLU A 86 8.59 -13.44 19.06
C GLU A 86 8.95 -13.60 17.60
N ARG A 87 9.18 -14.85 17.19
CA ARG A 87 9.43 -15.17 15.79
C ARG A 87 8.20 -14.89 14.94
N LEU A 88 8.40 -14.16 13.85
CA LEU A 88 7.32 -13.87 12.90
C LEU A 88 6.87 -15.15 12.17
N PRO A 89 5.57 -15.49 12.20
CA PRO A 89 5.07 -16.72 11.59
C PRO A 89 5.14 -16.69 10.07
N ASP A 90 4.72 -15.58 9.46
CA ASP A 90 4.68 -15.39 8.02
C ASP A 90 5.08 -13.97 7.64
N VAL A 91 5.89 -13.85 6.59
CA VAL A 91 6.30 -12.57 6.01
C VAL A 91 6.08 -12.57 4.51
N ILE A 92 5.85 -11.37 3.99
CA ILE A 92 5.76 -11.09 2.57
C ILE A 92 6.98 -10.27 2.21
N VAL A 93 7.67 -10.64 1.14
CA VAL A 93 8.87 -9.97 0.65
C VAL A 93 8.54 -9.26 -0.64
N PHE A 94 8.85 -7.97 -0.71
CA PHE A 94 8.69 -7.13 -1.88
C PHE A 94 10.05 -6.65 -2.36
N TRP A 95 10.29 -6.70 -3.67
CA TRP A 95 11.47 -6.10 -4.26
C TRP A 95 11.28 -4.59 -4.41
N VAL A 96 12.34 -3.83 -4.19
CA VAL A 96 12.40 -2.37 -4.36
C VAL A 96 13.49 -2.01 -5.37
N GLU A 97 13.47 -0.80 -5.90
CA GLU A 97 14.36 -0.40 -7.00
C GLU A 97 15.81 -0.27 -6.53
N SER A 98 16.02 0.24 -5.32
CA SER A 98 17.37 0.51 -4.80
C SER A 98 17.49 0.23 -3.30
N GLU A 99 18.73 0.18 -2.81
CA GLU A 99 19.01 0.13 -1.37
C GLU A 99 18.56 1.43 -0.67
N ALA A 100 18.55 2.56 -1.35
CA ALA A 100 18.06 3.82 -0.81
C ALA A 100 16.56 3.74 -0.52
N ASP A 101 15.77 3.19 -1.47
CA ASP A 101 14.33 3.00 -1.28
C ASP A 101 14.05 2.02 -0.13
N LYS A 102 14.83 0.93 -0.05
CA LYS A 102 14.75 -0.01 1.06
C LYS A 102 14.98 0.69 2.40
N GLN A 103 16.03 1.50 2.50
CA GLN A 103 16.35 2.23 3.73
C GLN A 103 15.27 3.25 4.08
N ALA A 104 14.71 3.96 3.10
CA ALA A 104 13.63 4.90 3.33
C ALA A 104 12.39 4.22 3.94
N LEU A 105 12.01 3.05 3.41
CA LEU A 105 10.87 2.29 3.93
C LEU A 105 11.13 1.70 5.32
N VAL A 106 12.34 1.16 5.56
CA VAL A 106 12.68 0.50 6.83
C VAL A 106 12.91 1.51 7.97
N GLN A 107 13.36 2.73 7.66
CA GLN A 107 13.57 3.79 8.66
C GLN A 107 12.28 4.52 9.05
N ASP A 108 11.22 4.36 8.29
CA ASP A 108 9.91 4.92 8.62
C ASP A 108 9.21 4.03 9.66
N GLU A 109 9.31 4.43 10.93
CA GLU A 109 8.70 3.71 12.06
C GLU A 109 7.18 3.70 12.02
N THR A 110 6.55 4.49 11.15
CA THR A 110 5.08 4.52 10.98
C THR A 110 4.57 3.41 10.10
N THR A 111 5.45 2.67 9.43
CA THR A 111 5.13 1.59 8.49
C THR A 111 5.56 0.23 9.03
N PRO A 112 4.96 -0.87 8.56
CA PRO A 112 5.31 -2.22 9.00
C PRO A 112 6.56 -2.80 8.33
N PHE A 113 7.30 -2.01 7.55
CA PHE A 113 8.44 -2.51 6.79
C PHE A 113 9.66 -2.76 7.67
N PHE A 114 10.34 -3.87 7.40
CA PHE A 114 11.57 -4.22 8.10
C PHE A 114 12.53 -5.00 7.18
N THR A 115 13.73 -5.24 7.66
CA THR A 115 14.72 -6.11 7.03
C THR A 115 15.37 -7.05 8.05
N THR A 116 16.12 -8.03 7.58
CA THR A 116 16.90 -8.92 8.43
C THR A 116 18.30 -9.11 7.82
N PRO A 117 19.30 -9.55 8.59
CA PRO A 117 20.65 -9.78 8.07
C PRO A 117 20.71 -10.71 6.85
N HIS A 118 19.73 -11.59 6.70
CA HIS A 118 19.63 -12.45 5.52
C HIS A 118 19.36 -11.67 4.22
N PHE A 119 18.75 -10.50 4.33
CA PHE A 119 18.40 -9.63 3.19
C PHE A 119 19.38 -8.47 3.02
N ASP A 120 20.50 -8.47 3.75
CA ASP A 120 21.57 -7.51 3.51
C ASP A 120 22.14 -7.71 2.10
N GLY A 121 22.29 -6.60 1.37
CA GLY A 121 22.71 -6.62 -0.03
C GLY A 121 21.62 -7.03 -1.04
N HIS A 122 20.39 -7.26 -0.58
CA HIS A 122 19.23 -7.46 -1.45
C HIS A 122 18.31 -6.25 -1.39
N ASN A 123 17.93 -5.71 -2.55
CA ASN A 123 16.97 -4.62 -2.65
C ASN A 123 15.54 -5.16 -2.41
N SER A 124 15.23 -5.47 -1.17
CA SER A 124 13.93 -6.01 -0.80
C SER A 124 13.59 -5.65 0.64
N VAL A 125 12.29 -5.45 0.88
CA VAL A 125 11.70 -5.18 2.19
C VAL A 125 10.77 -6.31 2.59
N LEU A 126 10.59 -6.48 3.88
CA LEU A 126 9.74 -7.50 4.48
C LEU A 126 8.58 -6.82 5.20
N VAL A 127 7.41 -7.44 5.13
CA VAL A 127 6.22 -7.04 5.89
C VAL A 127 5.68 -8.27 6.61
N PRO A 128 5.44 -8.21 7.92
CA PRO A 128 4.71 -9.28 8.60
C PRO A 128 3.29 -9.35 8.05
N ALA A 129 2.82 -10.53 7.65
CA ALA A 129 1.47 -10.69 7.11
C ALA A 129 0.38 -10.17 8.08
N SER A 130 0.62 -10.31 9.38
CA SER A 130 -0.27 -9.81 10.45
C SER A 130 -0.33 -8.28 10.54
N ARG A 131 0.70 -7.57 10.06
CA ARG A 131 0.80 -6.11 10.10
C ARG A 131 0.53 -5.45 8.75
N LEU A 132 0.18 -6.23 7.73
CA LEU A 132 -0.08 -5.69 6.39
C LEU A 132 -1.20 -4.64 6.38
N GLY A 133 -2.18 -4.76 7.28
CA GLY A 133 -3.27 -3.80 7.43
C GLY A 133 -2.87 -2.43 7.98
N GLU A 134 -1.61 -2.22 8.35
CA GLU A 134 -1.08 -0.91 8.73
C GLU A 134 -0.83 0.00 7.52
N ILE A 135 -0.75 -0.58 6.33
CA ILE A 135 -0.77 0.17 5.07
C ILE A 135 -2.14 0.02 4.39
N THR A 136 -2.44 0.95 3.50
CA THR A 136 -3.67 0.95 2.73
C THR A 136 -3.57 0.02 1.51
N ARG A 137 -4.71 -0.37 0.94
CA ARG A 137 -4.73 -1.15 -0.31
C ARG A 137 -4.09 -0.38 -1.46
N GLN A 138 -4.19 0.95 -1.46
CA GLN A 138 -3.58 1.79 -2.49
C GLN A 138 -2.05 1.75 -2.38
N GLU A 139 -1.50 1.97 -1.19
CA GLU A 139 -0.06 1.88 -0.94
C GLU A 139 0.49 0.48 -1.28
N LEU A 140 -0.27 -0.57 -0.94
CA LEU A 140 0.08 -1.93 -1.34
C LEU A 140 0.08 -2.10 -2.86
N ALA A 141 -0.88 -1.50 -3.58
CA ALA A 141 -0.94 -1.59 -5.03
C ALA A 141 0.28 -0.92 -5.69
N GLU A 142 0.68 0.23 -5.19
CA GLU A 142 1.88 0.95 -5.63
C GLU A 142 3.14 0.11 -5.36
N LEU A 143 3.29 -0.42 -4.15
CA LEU A 143 4.41 -1.28 -3.76
C LEU A 143 4.53 -2.54 -4.64
N VAL A 144 3.42 -3.22 -4.92
CA VAL A 144 3.39 -4.42 -5.77
C VAL A 144 3.73 -4.07 -7.22
N GLN A 145 3.22 -2.94 -7.73
CA GLN A 145 3.54 -2.46 -9.08
C GLN A 145 5.02 -2.09 -9.21
N ASP A 146 5.55 -1.36 -8.25
CA ASP A 146 6.96 -0.97 -8.23
C ASP A 146 7.88 -2.19 -8.15
N ALA A 147 7.55 -3.14 -7.28
CA ALA A 147 8.27 -4.41 -7.19
C ALA A 147 8.27 -5.15 -8.54
N TRP A 148 7.15 -5.20 -9.25
CA TRP A 148 7.05 -5.79 -10.58
C TRP A 148 7.90 -5.03 -11.61
N LEU A 149 7.86 -3.69 -11.59
CA LEU A 149 8.66 -2.83 -12.49
C LEU A 149 10.17 -3.05 -12.34
N THR A 150 10.64 -3.41 -11.15
CA THR A 150 12.07 -3.73 -10.93
C THR A 150 12.51 -5.02 -11.63
N GLN A 151 11.61 -5.97 -11.87
CA GLN A 151 11.94 -7.30 -12.36
C GLN A 151 11.64 -7.51 -13.84
N VAL A 152 10.78 -6.68 -14.43
CA VAL A 152 10.47 -6.76 -15.86
C VAL A 152 11.60 -6.16 -16.72
N SER A 153 11.63 -6.55 -18.01
CA SER A 153 12.58 -5.96 -18.95
C SER A 153 12.31 -4.47 -19.18
N ALA A 154 13.36 -3.70 -19.49
CA ALA A 154 13.25 -2.26 -19.74
C ALA A 154 12.18 -1.92 -20.81
N ARG A 155 12.04 -2.77 -21.85
CA ARG A 155 11.00 -2.61 -22.86
C ARG A 155 9.59 -2.74 -22.29
N ARG A 156 9.35 -3.72 -21.40
CA ARG A 156 8.04 -3.91 -20.75
C ARG A 156 7.74 -2.79 -19.76
N ARG A 157 8.75 -2.37 -18.98
CA ARG A 157 8.66 -1.22 -18.08
C ARG A 157 8.23 0.04 -18.86
N ALA A 158 8.93 0.37 -19.95
CA ALA A 158 8.61 1.52 -20.78
C ALA A 158 7.19 1.45 -21.38
N ALA A 159 6.79 0.28 -21.88
CA ALA A 159 5.44 0.09 -22.42
C ALA A 159 4.35 0.24 -21.35
N TRP A 160 4.59 -0.26 -20.14
CA TRP A 160 3.66 -0.12 -19.01
C TRP A 160 3.52 1.35 -18.62
N LEU A 161 4.63 2.05 -18.39
CA LEU A 161 4.63 3.46 -18.00
C LEU A 161 3.93 4.32 -19.07
N ALA A 162 4.20 4.11 -20.34
CA ALA A 162 3.53 4.84 -21.42
C ALA A 162 2.01 4.59 -21.50
N ALA A 163 1.55 3.40 -21.10
CA ALA A 163 0.13 3.07 -21.09
C ALA A 163 -0.61 3.61 -19.84
N HIS A 164 0.13 3.89 -18.76
CA HIS A 164 -0.41 4.34 -17.47
C HIS A 164 0.00 5.77 -17.12
N ASP A 165 0.75 6.45 -18.01
CA ASP A 165 1.06 7.87 -17.88
C ASP A 165 -0.20 8.68 -18.20
N THR A 166 -1.07 8.79 -17.19
CA THR A 166 -2.31 9.60 -17.25
C THR A 166 -2.02 11.04 -16.83
N THR A 167 -0.82 11.55 -17.12
CA THR A 167 -0.57 12.98 -16.99
C THR A 167 -1.38 13.65 -18.11
N PRO A 168 -2.45 14.42 -17.77
CA PRO A 168 -3.14 15.20 -18.78
C PRO A 168 -2.11 16.12 -19.42
N ASN A 169 -1.88 16.00 -20.74
CA ASN A 169 -1.02 16.93 -21.47
C ASN A 169 -1.54 18.36 -21.18
N PRO A 170 -0.80 19.18 -20.40
CA PRO A 170 -1.28 20.51 -20.04
C PRO A 170 -1.33 21.47 -21.24
N ASN A 171 -0.91 21.02 -22.42
CA ASN A 171 -0.96 21.80 -23.64
C ASN A 171 -1.34 20.90 -24.84
N PRO A 172 -2.64 20.59 -25.06
CA PRO A 172 -3.06 19.95 -26.30
C PRO A 172 -2.76 20.94 -27.43
N ASP A 173 -1.91 20.54 -28.38
CA ASP A 173 -1.59 21.30 -29.57
C ASP A 173 -2.90 21.56 -30.33
N PRO A 174 -3.29 22.83 -30.57
CA PRO A 174 -4.55 23.16 -31.21
C PRO A 174 -4.62 22.73 -32.69
N THR A 175 -3.57 22.12 -33.22
CA THR A 175 -3.45 21.76 -34.63
C THR A 175 -4.04 20.38 -35.00
N ASP A 176 -4.41 19.54 -34.02
CA ASP A 176 -4.90 18.17 -34.29
C ASP A 176 -6.42 18.08 -34.58
N GLY A 177 -7.12 19.21 -34.54
CA GLY A 177 -8.58 19.28 -34.73
C GLY A 177 -9.06 19.67 -36.15
N GLU A 178 -8.18 20.14 -37.05
CA GLU A 178 -8.61 20.84 -38.26
C GLU A 178 -8.47 20.10 -39.59
N LEU A 179 -8.08 18.81 -39.57
CA LEU A 179 -7.87 18.03 -40.80
C LEU A 179 -8.93 16.94 -41.06
N ARG A 180 -10.09 16.96 -40.41
CA ARG A 180 -11.14 15.96 -40.67
C ARG A 180 -12.45 16.49 -41.24
N THR A 181 -12.43 17.65 -41.91
CA THR A 181 -13.65 18.09 -42.60
C THR A 181 -13.30 18.78 -43.91
N LEU A 182 -12.86 18.07 -44.90
CA LEU A 182 -12.92 18.40 -46.35
C LEU A 182 -12.66 17.14 -47.18
N SER A 183 -13.71 16.34 -47.43
CA SER A 183 -13.97 15.60 -48.66
C SER A 183 -15.31 14.87 -48.53
#